data_edf2bd432fe1bbbc3ad95f380d0518f2
#
_entry.id   edf2bd432fe1bbbc3ad95f380d0518f2
#
_cell.length_a   1.000
_cell.length_b   1.000
_cell.length_c   1.000
_cell.angle_alpha   90.00
_cell.angle_beta   90.00
_cell.angle_gamma   90.00
#
_symmetry.space_group_name_H-M   'P 1'
#
loop_
_entity.id
_entity.type
_entity.pdbx_description
1 polymer ?
#
loop_
_entity_poly.entity_id
_entity_poly.type
_entity_poly.pdbx_seq_one_letter_code
_entity_poly.pdbx_strand_id
1 'polypeptide(L)'
;MKKIILLFMLTVSLVSCETSVEVDKIGGEWLREGARLGKGYTIGDQKDSDFAKKFMDAYENMDAQLMVDLSADIVKFHPADIGGVFDVDMTNTDFIVERQSNWDSISRDYIFIMPLNMEDSEGRLVTTAFTETRYIKDGSTETNIFYERLYINEQDLIARVVQYSRPPNE
;
A
#
# COMPACT_ATOMS: atom_id res chain seq x y z
N MET A 1 -32.58 -12.44 -54.08
CA MET A 1 -32.27 -11.09 -53.53
C MET A 1 -32.76 -10.90 -52.10
N LYS A 2 -33.97 -11.31 -51.71
CA LYS A 2 -34.50 -11.15 -50.33
C LYS A 2 -33.70 -11.86 -49.23
N LYS A 3 -33.07 -13.02 -49.53
CA LYS A 3 -32.26 -13.78 -48.55
C LYS A 3 -30.88 -13.13 -48.24
N ILE A 4 -30.32 -12.37 -49.17
CA ILE A 4 -29.02 -11.68 -49.01
C ILE A 4 -29.17 -10.44 -48.10
N ILE A 5 -30.32 -9.75 -48.21
CA ILE A 5 -30.63 -8.58 -47.39
C ILE A 5 -30.81 -8.99 -45.92
N LEU A 6 -31.42 -10.15 -45.66
CA LEU A 6 -31.62 -10.68 -44.31
C LEU A 6 -30.29 -11.05 -43.64
N LEU A 7 -29.34 -11.59 -44.41
CA LEU A 7 -28.01 -11.94 -43.89
C LEU A 7 -27.18 -10.67 -43.57
N PHE A 8 -27.35 -9.62 -44.36
CA PHE A 8 -26.63 -8.35 -44.09
C PHE A 8 -27.19 -7.58 -42.88
N MET A 9 -28.50 -7.71 -42.60
CA MET A 9 -29.08 -7.12 -41.36
C MET A 9 -28.64 -7.89 -40.10
N LEU A 10 -28.36 -9.19 -40.19
CA LEU A 10 -27.93 -9.99 -39.03
C LEU A 10 -26.48 -9.73 -38.65
N THR A 11 -25.63 -9.31 -39.58
CA THR A 11 -24.23 -9.01 -39.30
C THR A 11 -24.00 -7.60 -38.72
N VAL A 12 -24.92 -6.67 -38.91
CA VAL A 12 -24.81 -5.31 -38.36
C VAL A 12 -25.18 -5.26 -36.87
N SER A 13 -25.96 -6.23 -36.37
CA SER A 13 -26.38 -6.29 -34.97
C SER A 13 -25.31 -6.87 -34.03
N LEU A 14 -24.15 -7.33 -34.53
CA LEU A 14 -23.07 -7.89 -33.72
C LEU A 14 -21.93 -6.89 -33.45
N VAL A 15 -21.99 -5.66 -33.97
CA VAL A 15 -21.11 -4.57 -33.55
C VAL A 15 -21.71 -3.97 -32.30
N SER A 16 -21.74 -4.73 -31.22
CA SER A 16 -21.86 -4.18 -29.86
C SER A 16 -20.63 -3.31 -29.64
N CYS A 17 -20.79 -2.03 -29.79
CA CYS A 17 -19.81 -1.07 -29.33
C CYS A 17 -19.76 -1.25 -27.80
N GLU A 18 -18.77 -1.96 -27.29
CA GLU A 18 -18.35 -1.82 -25.90
C GLU A 18 -17.80 -0.38 -25.76
N THR A 19 -18.70 0.56 -25.56
CA THR A 19 -18.32 1.83 -24.99
C THR A 19 -17.90 1.54 -23.55
N SER A 20 -16.61 1.28 -23.33
CA SER A 20 -16.02 1.41 -22.01
C SER A 20 -16.22 2.86 -21.62
N VAL A 21 -17.20 3.13 -20.78
CA VAL A 21 -17.31 4.41 -20.09
C VAL A 21 -16.13 4.41 -19.13
N GLU A 22 -15.02 5.06 -19.51
CA GLU A 22 -14.00 5.46 -18.56
C GLU A 22 -14.68 6.44 -17.59
N VAL A 23 -15.10 5.91 -16.46
CA VAL A 23 -15.51 6.74 -15.33
C VAL A 23 -14.20 7.24 -14.74
N ASP A 24 -13.95 8.55 -14.84
CA ASP A 24 -12.89 9.21 -14.09
C ASP A 24 -13.07 8.88 -12.61
N LYS A 25 -12.25 7.95 -12.11
CA LYS A 25 -12.28 7.49 -10.72
C LYS A 25 -11.43 8.40 -9.82
N ILE A 26 -11.43 9.71 -10.09
CA ILE A 26 -10.69 10.67 -9.27
C ILE A 26 -11.43 10.82 -7.95
N GLY A 27 -10.77 10.43 -6.86
CA GLY A 27 -11.29 10.55 -5.50
C GLY A 27 -10.34 11.33 -4.61
N GLY A 28 -10.58 12.64 -4.46
CA GLY A 28 -9.75 13.50 -3.63
C GLY A 28 -8.59 14.15 -4.38
N GLU A 29 -7.94 15.11 -3.73
CA GLU A 29 -6.82 15.86 -4.29
C GLU A 29 -5.76 16.16 -3.22
N TRP A 30 -4.53 16.43 -3.65
CA TRP A 30 -3.46 16.87 -2.79
C TRP A 30 -3.59 18.38 -2.52
N LEU A 31 -3.82 18.75 -1.25
CA LEU A 31 -4.08 20.15 -0.84
C LEU A 31 -2.85 20.86 -0.28
N ARG A 32 -1.76 20.16 -0.02
CA ARG A 32 -0.54 20.77 0.49
C ARG A 32 0.21 21.47 -0.62
N GLU A 33 0.70 22.68 -0.35
CA GLU A 33 1.55 23.44 -1.27
C GLU A 33 2.77 22.63 -1.75
N GLY A 34 3.13 22.80 -3.01
CA GLY A 34 4.22 22.12 -3.68
C GLY A 34 3.84 21.57 -5.06
N ALA A 35 4.72 20.80 -5.67
CA ALA A 35 4.55 20.27 -7.04
C ALA A 35 3.31 19.37 -7.23
N ARG A 36 2.71 18.90 -6.15
CA ARG A 36 1.54 17.98 -6.16
C ARG A 36 0.21 18.68 -5.90
N LEU A 37 0.21 19.98 -5.60
CA LEU A 37 -1.03 20.71 -5.30
C LEU A 37 -2.06 20.54 -6.43
N GLY A 38 -3.27 20.13 -6.05
CA GLY A 38 -4.39 19.91 -6.99
C GLY A 38 -4.32 18.59 -7.77
N LYS A 39 -3.29 17.75 -7.55
CA LYS A 39 -3.22 16.43 -8.20
C LYS A 39 -4.22 15.47 -7.57
N GLY A 40 -4.97 14.77 -8.44
CA GLY A 40 -5.98 13.81 -8.04
C GLY A 40 -5.42 12.46 -7.63
N TYR A 41 -6.25 11.69 -6.92
CA TYR A 41 -6.01 10.28 -6.62
C TYR A 41 -7.00 9.40 -7.37
N THR A 42 -6.51 8.27 -7.87
CA THR A 42 -7.34 7.18 -8.38
C THR A 42 -7.11 5.92 -7.55
N ILE A 43 -8.07 5.00 -7.57
CA ILE A 43 -7.86 3.68 -6.96
C ILE A 43 -6.83 2.93 -7.80
N GLY A 44 -5.82 2.37 -7.11
CA GLY A 44 -4.77 1.56 -7.71
C GLY A 44 -5.19 0.11 -7.94
N ASP A 45 -4.24 -0.70 -8.41
CA ASP A 45 -4.46 -2.11 -8.71
C ASP A 45 -4.45 -2.99 -7.45
N GLN A 46 -5.21 -4.09 -7.48
CA GLN A 46 -5.22 -5.08 -6.40
C GLN A 46 -3.82 -5.66 -6.12
N LYS A 47 -2.99 -5.81 -7.15
CA LYS A 47 -1.60 -6.29 -7.00
C LYS A 47 -0.77 -5.46 -6.02
N ASP A 48 -1.03 -4.15 -5.93
CA ASP A 48 -0.30 -3.26 -5.02
C ASP A 48 -0.76 -3.46 -3.58
N SER A 49 -2.06 -3.74 -3.35
CA SER A 49 -2.56 -4.17 -2.04
C SER A 49 -1.95 -5.50 -1.61
N ASP A 50 -1.88 -6.48 -2.53
CA ASP A 50 -1.33 -7.80 -2.24
C ASP A 50 0.17 -7.71 -1.93
N PHE A 51 0.90 -6.87 -2.66
CA PHE A 51 2.33 -6.60 -2.42
C PHE A 51 2.55 -5.92 -1.05
N ALA A 52 1.78 -4.87 -0.76
CA ALA A 52 1.85 -4.19 0.53
C ALA A 52 1.50 -5.14 1.68
N LYS A 53 0.45 -5.96 1.52
CA LYS A 53 0.09 -6.98 2.51
C LYS A 53 1.23 -7.97 2.74
N LYS A 54 1.87 -8.46 1.68
CA LYS A 54 3.02 -9.36 1.78
C LYS A 54 4.17 -8.76 2.60
N PHE A 55 4.47 -7.47 2.38
CA PHE A 55 5.48 -6.74 3.16
C PHE A 55 5.09 -6.63 4.64
N MET A 56 3.83 -6.31 4.91
CA MET A 56 3.29 -6.17 6.26
C MET A 56 3.22 -7.52 7.00
N ASP A 57 2.82 -8.59 6.30
CA ASP A 57 2.81 -9.96 6.84
C ASP A 57 4.25 -10.43 7.16
N ALA A 58 5.26 -10.04 6.35
CA ALA A 58 6.66 -10.33 6.65
C ALA A 58 7.10 -9.71 7.99
N TYR A 59 6.68 -8.47 8.26
CA TYR A 59 6.96 -7.84 9.56
C TYR A 59 6.25 -8.53 10.74
N GLU A 60 4.97 -8.89 10.57
CA GLU A 60 4.19 -9.64 11.57
C GLU A 60 4.83 -11.00 11.88
N ASN A 61 5.28 -11.71 10.84
CA ASN A 61 5.93 -13.02 10.97
C ASN A 61 7.41 -12.93 11.40
N MET A 62 7.92 -11.73 11.63
CA MET A 62 9.32 -11.46 11.98
C MET A 62 10.30 -11.97 10.90
N ASP A 63 9.88 -12.02 9.65
CA ASP A 63 10.67 -12.40 8.48
C ASP A 63 11.45 -11.20 7.93
N ALA A 64 12.55 -10.86 8.62
CA ALA A 64 13.39 -9.72 8.27
C ALA A 64 13.98 -9.84 6.84
N GLN A 65 14.29 -11.08 6.39
CA GLN A 65 14.85 -11.26 5.05
C GLN A 65 13.82 -10.95 3.97
N LEU A 66 12.59 -11.42 4.12
CA LEU A 66 11.52 -11.09 3.16
C LEU A 66 11.22 -9.58 3.12
N MET A 67 11.32 -8.88 4.26
CA MET A 67 11.20 -7.41 4.28
C MET A 67 12.30 -6.74 3.47
N VAL A 68 13.56 -7.20 3.61
CA VAL A 68 14.70 -6.72 2.81
C VAL A 68 14.44 -6.95 1.32
N ASP A 69 14.04 -8.17 0.93
CA ASP A 69 13.78 -8.55 -0.46
C ASP A 69 12.67 -7.73 -1.13
N LEU A 70 11.74 -7.17 -0.34
CA LEU A 70 10.62 -6.35 -0.81
C LEU A 70 10.90 -4.85 -0.71
N SER A 71 12.08 -4.43 -0.26
CA SER A 71 12.44 -3.04 -0.01
C SER A 71 13.51 -2.53 -0.99
N ALA A 72 13.50 -1.22 -1.24
CA ALA A 72 14.65 -0.55 -1.83
C ALA A 72 15.82 -0.55 -0.83
N ASP A 73 17.05 -0.44 -1.33
CA ASP A 73 18.28 -0.44 -0.51
C ASP A 73 18.20 0.57 0.64
N ILE A 74 17.60 1.74 0.39
CA ILE A 74 17.34 2.76 1.40
C ILE A 74 15.84 3.04 1.45
N VAL A 75 15.23 2.82 2.61
CA VAL A 75 13.82 3.13 2.88
C VAL A 75 13.71 4.37 3.77
N LYS A 76 12.95 5.37 3.32
CA LYS A 76 12.59 6.53 4.16
C LYS A 76 11.52 6.13 5.16
N PHE A 77 11.88 6.01 6.42
CA PHE A 77 10.97 5.59 7.48
C PHE A 77 10.57 6.78 8.37
N HIS A 78 9.25 6.94 8.56
CA HIS A 78 8.62 7.89 9.47
C HIS A 78 7.86 7.09 10.53
N PRO A 79 8.51 6.66 11.61
CA PRO A 79 7.85 5.89 12.66
C PRO A 79 6.81 6.73 13.41
N ALA A 80 5.80 6.04 13.97
CA ALA A 80 4.75 6.68 14.74
C ALA A 80 5.20 7.05 16.17
N ASP A 81 6.17 6.33 16.69
CA ASP A 81 6.64 6.38 18.08
C ASP A 81 7.88 7.27 18.28
N ILE A 82 8.59 7.57 17.20
CA ILE A 82 9.81 8.41 17.24
C ILE A 82 9.65 9.53 16.22
N GLY A 83 9.80 10.77 16.65
CA GLY A 83 9.70 11.90 15.73
C GLY A 83 10.86 11.91 14.71
N GLY A 84 10.54 12.35 13.48
CA GLY A 84 11.54 12.55 12.42
C GLY A 84 11.40 11.60 11.23
N VAL A 85 12.40 11.64 10.37
CA VAL A 85 12.53 10.81 9.18
C VAL A 85 13.90 10.14 9.23
N PHE A 86 13.92 8.84 9.03
CA PHE A 86 15.14 8.05 9.05
C PHE A 86 15.35 7.41 7.68
N ASP A 87 16.57 7.48 7.17
CA ASP A 87 17.01 6.69 6.05
C ASP A 87 17.48 5.33 6.60
N VAL A 88 16.70 4.29 6.37
CA VAL A 88 16.95 2.93 6.84
C VAL A 88 17.67 2.15 5.76
N ASP A 89 18.84 1.61 6.10
CA ASP A 89 19.57 0.68 5.25
C ASP A 89 18.87 -0.68 5.25
N MET A 90 18.31 -1.07 4.11
CA MET A 90 17.63 -2.34 3.89
C MET A 90 18.47 -3.30 3.01
N THR A 91 19.78 -3.06 2.87
CA THR A 91 20.70 -4.02 2.23
C THR A 91 21.01 -5.22 3.11
N ASN A 92 20.60 -5.17 4.37
CA ASN A 92 20.72 -6.23 5.38
C ASN A 92 19.54 -6.19 6.35
N THR A 93 19.46 -7.17 7.25
CA THR A 93 18.33 -7.36 8.18
C THR A 93 18.48 -6.64 9.52
N ASP A 94 19.60 -5.98 9.78
CA ASP A 94 20.00 -5.53 11.12
C ASP A 94 18.96 -4.59 11.75
N PHE A 95 18.47 -3.61 10.99
CA PHE A 95 17.47 -2.66 11.49
C PHE A 95 16.17 -3.37 11.92
N ILE A 96 15.68 -4.32 11.13
CA ILE A 96 14.43 -5.02 11.42
C ILE A 96 14.61 -5.93 12.64
N VAL A 97 15.70 -6.68 12.69
CA VAL A 97 16.05 -7.57 13.81
C VAL A 97 16.21 -6.77 15.11
N GLU A 98 16.91 -5.63 15.07
CA GLU A 98 17.07 -4.76 16.23
C GLU A 98 15.72 -4.21 16.71
N ARG A 99 14.89 -3.69 15.79
CA ARG A 99 13.57 -3.15 16.12
C ARG A 99 12.64 -4.19 16.75
N GLN A 100 12.71 -5.43 16.32
CA GLN A 100 11.90 -6.53 16.82
C GLN A 100 12.53 -7.26 18.01
N SER A 101 13.72 -6.89 18.42
CA SER A 101 14.52 -7.66 19.39
C SER A 101 13.86 -7.84 20.78
N ASN A 102 12.97 -6.95 21.17
CA ASN A 102 12.26 -6.99 22.45
C ASN A 102 10.92 -7.73 22.41
N TRP A 103 10.49 -8.23 21.25
CA TRP A 103 9.19 -8.86 21.06
C TRP A 103 9.36 -10.37 20.87
N ASP A 104 8.43 -11.14 21.46
CA ASP A 104 8.30 -12.58 21.21
C ASP A 104 7.50 -12.82 19.92
N SER A 105 6.47 -12.01 19.70
CA SER A 105 5.63 -12.07 18.50
C SER A 105 4.87 -10.79 18.29
N ILE A 106 4.32 -10.65 17.08
CA ILE A 106 3.44 -9.56 16.66
C ILE A 106 2.18 -10.17 16.09
N SER A 107 1.03 -9.55 16.32
CA SER A 107 -0.24 -9.89 15.67
C SER A 107 -0.86 -8.65 15.06
N ARG A 108 -1.35 -8.73 13.82
CA ARG A 108 -2.02 -7.65 13.11
C ARG A 108 -3.42 -8.05 12.68
N ASP A 109 -4.39 -7.21 13.01
CA ASP A 109 -5.77 -7.31 12.54
C ASP A 109 -6.04 -6.16 11.57
N TYR A 110 -6.12 -6.48 10.27
CA TYR A 110 -6.24 -5.49 9.21
C TYR A 110 -7.66 -4.94 9.13
N ILE A 111 -7.79 -3.61 9.18
CA ILE A 111 -9.04 -2.88 9.01
C ILE A 111 -9.30 -2.64 7.53
N PHE A 112 -8.31 -2.14 6.81
CA PHE A 112 -8.33 -2.00 5.34
C PHE A 112 -6.92 -1.91 4.75
N ILE A 113 -6.80 -2.25 3.47
CA ILE A 113 -5.64 -2.01 2.63
C ILE A 113 -6.16 -1.44 1.31
N MET A 114 -5.74 -0.22 0.95
CA MET A 114 -6.28 0.50 -0.20
C MET A 114 -5.14 1.08 -1.05
N PRO A 115 -4.98 0.62 -2.30
CA PRO A 115 -3.99 1.12 -3.22
C PRO A 115 -4.48 2.42 -3.86
N LEU A 116 -3.57 3.37 -4.02
CA LEU A 116 -3.85 4.66 -4.63
C LEU A 116 -2.76 5.00 -5.66
N ASN A 117 -3.16 5.49 -6.80
CA ASN A 117 -2.29 6.15 -7.76
C ASN A 117 -2.48 7.66 -7.65
N MET A 118 -1.42 8.42 -7.77
CA MET A 118 -1.45 9.86 -7.82
C MET A 118 -1.22 10.31 -9.27
N GLU A 119 -2.03 11.23 -9.73
CA GLU A 119 -1.89 11.84 -11.05
C GLU A 119 -0.46 12.36 -11.27
N ASP A 120 0.10 12.12 -12.45
CA ASP A 120 1.46 12.49 -12.84
C ASP A 120 2.57 11.94 -11.90
N SER A 121 2.34 10.79 -11.29
CA SER A 121 3.32 10.10 -10.46
C SER A 121 3.46 8.65 -10.92
N GLU A 122 4.68 8.20 -11.13
CA GLU A 122 4.98 6.80 -11.44
C GLU A 122 5.00 5.94 -10.16
N GLY A 123 5.17 6.58 -8.99
CA GLY A 123 5.13 5.92 -7.69
C GLY A 123 3.69 5.61 -7.27
N ARG A 124 3.51 4.46 -6.65
CA ARG A 124 2.23 3.96 -6.12
C ARG A 124 2.20 4.10 -4.61
N LEU A 125 1.03 4.37 -4.08
CA LEU A 125 0.79 4.52 -2.64
C LEU A 125 -0.21 3.46 -2.20
N VAL A 126 0.10 2.72 -1.14
CA VAL A 126 -0.89 1.91 -0.44
C VAL A 126 -1.12 2.52 0.94
N THR A 127 -2.36 2.86 1.24
CA THR A 127 -2.77 3.29 2.58
C THR A 127 -3.46 2.15 3.29
N THR A 128 -3.16 1.97 4.57
CA THR A 128 -3.68 0.86 5.36
C THR A 128 -3.98 1.30 6.77
N ALA A 129 -4.91 0.58 7.41
CA ALA A 129 -5.12 0.67 8.85
C ALA A 129 -5.22 -0.73 9.43
N PHE A 130 -4.66 -0.92 10.61
CA PHE A 130 -4.66 -2.19 11.33
C PHE A 130 -4.48 -1.97 12.84
N THR A 131 -4.96 -2.92 13.62
CA THR A 131 -4.59 -3.04 15.03
C THR A 131 -3.37 -3.95 15.13
N GLU A 132 -2.30 -3.48 15.80
CA GLU A 132 -1.11 -4.27 16.08
C GLU A 132 -0.98 -4.54 17.56
N THR A 133 -0.81 -5.80 17.92
CA THR A 133 -0.48 -6.24 19.28
C THR A 133 0.92 -6.83 19.28
N ARG A 134 1.80 -6.27 20.10
CA ARG A 134 3.17 -6.72 20.34
C ARG A 134 3.21 -7.48 21.66
N TYR A 135 3.71 -8.69 21.64
CA TYR A 135 3.93 -9.52 22.82
C TYR A 135 5.39 -9.35 23.23
N ILE A 136 5.63 -8.70 24.36
CA ILE A 136 6.97 -8.29 24.78
C ILE A 136 7.60 -9.40 25.61
N LYS A 137 8.90 -9.58 25.54
CA LYS A 137 9.66 -10.64 26.22
C LYS A 137 9.56 -10.62 27.74
N ASP A 138 9.16 -9.51 28.34
CA ASP A 138 8.90 -9.41 29.78
C ASP A 138 7.50 -9.92 30.17
N GLY A 139 6.71 -10.42 29.22
CA GLY A 139 5.35 -10.93 29.40
C GLY A 139 4.24 -9.87 29.30
N SER A 140 4.59 -8.61 29.07
CA SER A 140 3.61 -7.55 28.81
C SER A 140 3.15 -7.53 27.35
N THR A 141 2.04 -6.82 27.09
CA THR A 141 1.54 -6.60 25.73
C THR A 141 1.32 -5.11 25.49
N GLU A 142 1.56 -4.69 24.24
CA GLU A 142 1.27 -3.34 23.76
C GLU A 142 0.34 -3.46 22.55
N THR A 143 -0.78 -2.72 22.57
CA THR A 143 -1.74 -2.70 21.46
C THR A 143 -1.95 -1.27 20.98
N ASN A 144 -1.82 -1.06 19.69
CA ASN A 144 -2.05 0.24 19.03
C ASN A 144 -2.79 0.06 17.72
N ILE A 145 -3.57 1.06 17.32
CA ILE A 145 -4.12 1.19 15.98
C ILE A 145 -3.16 2.01 15.14
N PHE A 146 -2.73 1.46 14.03
CA PHE A 146 -1.84 2.12 13.07
C PHE A 146 -2.61 2.55 11.84
N TYR A 147 -2.22 3.72 11.30
CA TYR A 147 -2.48 4.17 9.95
C TYR A 147 -1.14 4.27 9.25
N GLU A 148 -0.97 3.53 8.18
CA GLU A 148 0.32 3.43 7.50
C GLU A 148 0.17 3.75 6.02
N ARG A 149 1.21 4.37 5.46
CA ARG A 149 1.35 4.62 4.02
C ARG A 149 2.64 3.99 3.54
N LEU A 150 2.49 3.10 2.59
CA LEU A 150 3.57 2.40 1.92
C LEU A 150 3.73 2.98 0.52
N TYR A 151 4.91 3.47 0.19
CA TYR A 151 5.22 4.02 -1.13
C TYR A 151 6.06 3.00 -1.89
N ILE A 152 5.52 2.54 -3.01
CA ILE A 152 6.15 1.58 -3.91
C ILE A 152 6.77 2.38 -5.05
N ASN A 153 8.05 2.16 -5.33
CA ASN A 153 8.78 2.80 -6.41
C ASN A 153 8.56 2.11 -7.77
N GLU A 154 9.20 2.62 -8.82
CA GLU A 154 9.14 2.10 -10.19
C GLU A 154 9.73 0.70 -10.34
N GLN A 155 10.59 0.27 -9.42
CA GLN A 155 11.19 -1.07 -9.38
C GLN A 155 10.34 -2.08 -8.60
N ASP A 156 9.08 -1.75 -8.25
CA ASP A 156 8.19 -2.58 -7.43
C ASP A 156 8.73 -2.87 -6.01
N LEU A 157 9.45 -1.92 -5.40
CA LEU A 157 10.01 -2.04 -4.06
C LEU A 157 9.45 -0.97 -3.11
N ILE A 158 9.31 -1.30 -1.83
CA ILE A 158 8.97 -0.32 -0.78
C ILE A 158 10.14 0.66 -0.62
N ALA A 159 9.91 1.93 -0.91
CA ALA A 159 10.91 2.99 -0.81
C ALA A 159 10.65 3.98 0.34
N ARG A 160 9.43 4.00 0.87
CA ARG A 160 9.07 4.85 2.01
C ARG A 160 7.92 4.26 2.79
N VAL A 161 8.01 4.37 4.12
CA VAL A 161 6.95 4.00 5.07
C VAL A 161 6.65 5.20 5.98
N VAL A 162 5.38 5.54 6.12
CA VAL A 162 4.92 6.61 7.04
C VAL A 162 3.87 6.03 7.97
N GLN A 163 4.11 6.10 9.26
CA GLN A 163 3.23 5.56 10.29
C GLN A 163 2.64 6.66 11.17
N TYR A 164 1.39 6.46 11.55
CA TYR A 164 0.70 7.17 12.63
C TYR A 164 0.07 6.12 13.54
N SER A 165 0.08 6.33 14.84
CA SER A 165 -0.54 5.41 15.77
C SER A 165 -1.35 6.13 16.85
N ARG A 166 -2.28 5.40 17.43
CA ARG A 166 -3.01 5.81 18.64
C ARG A 166 -3.39 4.58 19.47
N PRO A 167 -3.61 4.73 20.77
CA PRO A 167 -4.23 3.67 21.59
C PRO A 167 -5.62 3.26 21.07
N PRO A 168 -6.07 2.03 21.30
CA PRO A 168 -7.35 1.54 20.78
C PRO A 168 -8.60 2.26 21.33
N ASN A 169 -8.51 2.88 22.50
CA ASN A 169 -9.64 3.42 23.27
C ASN A 169 -9.71 4.97 23.29
N GLU A 170 -9.02 5.63 22.37
CA GLU A 170 -9.06 7.10 22.24
C GLU A 170 -9.76 7.56 20.94
#